data_b381ecf9a7cfc0ed710186e8084620d8
#
_entry.id   b381ecf9a7cfc0ed710186e8084620d8
#
_cell.length_a   1.000
_cell.length_b   1.000
_cell.length_c   1.000
_cell.angle_alpha   90.00
_cell.angle_beta   90.00
_cell.angle_gamma   90.00
#
_symmetry.space_group_name_H-M   'P 1'
#
loop_
_entity.id
_entity.type
_entity.pdbx_description
1 polymer ?
#
loop_
_entity_poly.entity_id
_entity_poly.type
_entity_poly.pdbx_seq_one_letter_code
_entity_poly.pdbx_strand_id
1 'polypeptide(L)'
;LPAVTQTAQIQKLLTPKATTPKSYLNKETGIAELVTAQKYAANPNKYAPLPPTKMFESAEDKIVGTSFGTEFKTLTTDSNKAIANNNNLDLMNELVSLPNIKTGFAGEIRTSVAGLAREFGIETDVQDLTAAEALKGISGKIVLDGLSAFKGAISDGERKFLINITPGLTNSIEGNKLLIQIGKRTNDLGIELANQADQWRQNNGGLSQKNAQGKTWGDYKIAFAKSNPVLNDELRNQILSVSKKIDPDFEKNVITRDGVKYLKVGKEWRTID
;
A
#
# COMPACT_ATOMS: atom_id res chain seq x y z
N LEU A 1 66.30 7.62 -24.82
CA LEU A 1 65.05 6.89 -24.49
C LEU A 1 64.68 6.04 -25.70
N PRO A 2 64.39 4.76 -25.53
CA PRO A 2 64.19 3.85 -26.66
C PRO A 2 62.87 4.15 -27.39
N ALA A 3 62.90 4.05 -28.72
CA ALA A 3 61.79 4.34 -29.66
C ALA A 3 60.47 3.58 -29.35
N VAL A 4 60.52 2.51 -28.58
CA VAL A 4 59.37 1.71 -28.14
C VAL A 4 58.41 2.50 -27.23
N THR A 5 58.91 3.48 -26.44
CA THR A 5 58.11 4.25 -25.50
C THR A 5 57.28 5.31 -26.22
N GLN A 6 57.75 5.84 -27.34
CA GLN A 6 56.99 6.86 -28.11
C GLN A 6 55.85 6.23 -28.89
N THR A 7 56.02 5.03 -29.47
CA THR A 7 54.98 4.32 -30.21
C THR A 7 53.81 3.93 -29.29
N ALA A 8 54.10 3.46 -28.07
CA ALA A 8 53.09 3.10 -27.08
C ALA A 8 52.28 4.34 -26.57
N GLN A 9 52.95 5.50 -26.46
CA GLN A 9 52.27 6.75 -26.10
C GLN A 9 51.39 7.29 -27.22
N ILE A 10 51.83 7.18 -28.48
CA ILE A 10 51.03 7.56 -29.63
C ILE A 10 49.83 6.64 -29.84
N GLN A 11 49.97 5.33 -29.64
CA GLN A 11 48.83 4.39 -29.67
C GLN A 11 47.83 4.65 -28.57
N LYS A 12 48.24 5.11 -27.37
CA LYS A 12 47.35 5.45 -26.26
C LYS A 12 46.58 6.76 -26.51
N LEU A 13 47.10 7.64 -27.35
CA LEU A 13 46.43 8.90 -27.79
C LEU A 13 45.47 8.64 -28.95
N LEU A 14 45.70 7.57 -29.74
CA LEU A 14 44.86 7.22 -30.88
C LEU A 14 43.73 6.22 -30.55
N THR A 15 43.74 5.60 -29.38
CA THR A 15 42.62 4.78 -28.91
C THR A 15 41.47 5.72 -28.53
N PRO A 16 40.34 5.67 -29.25
CA PRO A 16 39.17 6.48 -28.87
C PRO A 16 38.80 6.13 -27.43
N LYS A 17 38.79 7.14 -26.53
CA LYS A 17 38.22 6.93 -25.20
C LYS A 17 36.85 6.32 -25.39
N ALA A 18 36.63 5.14 -24.81
CA ALA A 18 35.29 4.53 -24.78
C ALA A 18 34.32 5.52 -24.20
N THR A 19 33.62 6.23 -25.07
CA THR A 19 32.58 7.18 -24.64
C THR A 19 31.39 6.38 -24.19
N THR A 20 30.94 6.64 -22.98
CA THR A 20 29.71 6.05 -22.42
C THR A 20 28.57 6.18 -23.44
N PRO A 21 27.89 5.10 -23.80
CA PRO A 21 26.75 5.18 -24.71
C PRO A 21 25.70 6.16 -24.19
N LYS A 22 25.15 6.98 -25.07
CA LYS A 22 24.07 7.91 -24.78
C LYS A 22 22.77 7.43 -25.42
N SER A 23 21.64 7.74 -24.81
CA SER A 23 20.34 7.43 -25.37
C SER A 23 19.99 8.41 -26.49
N TYR A 24 19.60 7.89 -27.64
CA TYR A 24 19.11 8.65 -28.80
C TYR A 24 17.80 8.05 -29.28
N LEU A 25 16.94 8.88 -29.86
CA LEU A 25 15.73 8.44 -30.54
C LEU A 25 16.09 7.92 -31.92
N ASN A 26 15.80 6.68 -32.23
CA ASN A 26 15.86 6.15 -33.59
C ASN A 26 14.65 6.68 -34.36
N LYS A 27 14.90 7.51 -35.37
CA LYS A 27 13.84 8.20 -36.18
C LYS A 27 13.03 7.21 -37.03
N GLU A 28 13.58 6.06 -37.36
CA GLU A 28 12.92 5.06 -38.21
C GLU A 28 11.94 4.22 -37.37
N THR A 29 12.30 3.90 -36.11
CA THR A 29 11.49 3.03 -35.24
C THR A 29 10.70 3.79 -34.16
N GLY A 30 11.04 5.06 -33.90
CA GLY A 30 10.48 5.84 -32.81
C GLY A 30 10.93 5.40 -31.41
N ILE A 31 11.89 4.48 -31.30
CA ILE A 31 12.33 3.88 -30.02
C ILE A 31 13.65 4.51 -29.57
N ALA A 32 13.81 4.71 -28.26
CA ALA A 32 15.07 5.15 -27.68
C ALA A 32 16.08 3.99 -27.65
N GLU A 33 17.28 4.23 -28.20
CA GLU A 33 18.38 3.27 -28.25
C GLU A 33 19.62 3.84 -27.55
N LEU A 34 20.40 2.94 -26.89
CA LEU A 34 21.74 3.29 -26.42
C LEU A 34 22.72 3.24 -27.59
N VAL A 35 23.28 4.39 -27.95
CA VAL A 35 24.13 4.56 -29.11
C VAL A 35 25.51 5.06 -28.68
N THR A 36 26.57 4.37 -29.12
CA THR A 36 27.94 4.86 -28.94
C THR A 36 28.21 6.05 -29.84
N ALA A 37 29.19 6.88 -29.48
CA ALA A 37 29.58 8.03 -30.30
C ALA A 37 29.97 7.62 -31.74
N GLN A 38 30.58 6.45 -31.90
CA GLN A 38 30.95 5.90 -33.20
C GLN A 38 29.71 5.51 -34.05
N LYS A 39 28.73 4.83 -33.42
CA LYS A 39 27.47 4.46 -34.11
C LYS A 39 26.65 5.71 -34.51
N TYR A 40 26.65 6.73 -33.65
CA TYR A 40 26.03 8.02 -33.96
C TYR A 40 26.70 8.71 -35.12
N ALA A 41 28.05 8.81 -35.12
CA ALA A 41 28.82 9.46 -36.18
C ALA A 41 28.68 8.75 -37.52
N ALA A 42 28.52 7.41 -37.53
CA ALA A 42 28.31 6.63 -38.74
C ALA A 42 26.92 6.82 -39.35
N ASN A 43 25.91 7.21 -38.56
CA ASN A 43 24.50 7.33 -38.99
C ASN A 43 23.81 8.54 -38.35
N PRO A 44 24.28 9.77 -38.55
CA PRO A 44 23.76 10.94 -37.85
C PRO A 44 22.30 11.28 -38.20
N ASN A 45 21.85 10.88 -39.36
CA ASN A 45 20.47 11.12 -39.84
C ASN A 45 19.47 10.13 -39.23
N LYS A 46 19.91 8.96 -38.77
CA LYS A 46 19.09 7.92 -38.17
C LYS A 46 18.73 8.23 -36.74
N TYR A 47 19.59 8.94 -36.04
CA TYR A 47 19.45 9.21 -34.62
C TYR A 47 19.19 10.69 -34.34
N ALA A 48 18.22 11.00 -33.52
CA ALA A 48 18.03 12.31 -32.91
C ALA A 48 18.43 12.29 -31.45
N PRO A 49 18.99 13.38 -30.90
CA PRO A 49 19.04 13.51 -29.45
C PRO A 49 17.62 13.29 -28.92
N LEU A 50 17.50 12.49 -27.88
CA LEU A 50 16.22 12.48 -27.15
C LEU A 50 15.90 13.94 -26.82
N PRO A 51 14.69 14.42 -27.10
CA PRO A 51 14.31 15.73 -26.59
C PRO A 51 14.65 15.71 -25.11
N PRO A 52 15.27 16.77 -24.58
CA PRO A 52 15.47 16.83 -23.14
C PRO A 52 14.11 16.49 -22.55
N THR A 53 14.02 15.38 -21.86
CA THR A 53 12.91 15.14 -20.97
C THR A 53 12.97 16.35 -20.08
N LYS A 54 12.04 17.30 -20.30
CA LYS A 54 11.90 18.47 -19.46
C LYS A 54 11.57 17.93 -18.07
N MET A 55 12.61 17.49 -17.38
CA MET A 55 12.49 17.19 -15.97
C MET A 55 12.29 18.54 -15.31
N PHE A 56 11.02 18.87 -15.07
CA PHE A 56 10.60 20.03 -14.32
C PHE A 56 10.98 21.38 -14.96
N GLU A 57 10.08 21.98 -15.71
CA GLU A 57 10.25 23.33 -16.30
C GLU A 57 10.27 24.44 -15.23
N SER A 58 9.74 24.15 -14.04
CA SER A 58 9.64 25.09 -12.93
C SER A 58 10.00 24.44 -11.58
N ALA A 59 10.21 25.27 -10.56
CA ALA A 59 10.36 24.81 -9.17
C ALA A 59 9.11 24.03 -8.71
N GLU A 60 7.94 24.42 -9.20
CA GLU A 60 6.67 23.77 -8.94
C GLU A 60 6.64 22.34 -9.50
N ASP A 61 7.04 22.15 -10.75
CA ASP A 61 7.10 20.83 -11.40
C ASP A 61 8.04 19.87 -10.65
N LYS A 62 9.14 20.41 -10.13
CA LYS A 62 10.08 19.64 -9.30
C LYS A 62 9.45 19.20 -7.98
N ILE A 63 8.72 20.08 -7.31
CA ILE A 63 8.01 19.79 -6.06
C ILE A 63 6.93 18.72 -6.32
N VAL A 64 6.13 18.91 -7.35
CA VAL A 64 5.08 17.98 -7.78
C VAL A 64 5.68 16.61 -8.11
N GLY A 65 6.74 16.55 -8.92
CA GLY A 65 7.41 15.30 -9.27
C GLY A 65 8.02 14.59 -8.06
N THR A 66 8.60 15.33 -7.11
CA THR A 66 9.12 14.78 -5.86
C THR A 66 7.99 14.21 -4.99
N SER A 67 6.85 14.89 -4.92
CA SER A 67 5.66 14.43 -4.20
C SER A 67 5.15 13.10 -4.75
N PHE A 68 4.97 12.98 -6.06
CA PHE A 68 4.56 11.73 -6.70
C PHE A 68 5.59 10.60 -6.56
N GLY A 69 6.88 10.92 -6.60
CA GLY A 69 7.95 9.96 -6.33
C GLY A 69 7.90 9.42 -4.90
N THR A 70 7.64 10.30 -3.93
CA THR A 70 7.44 9.93 -2.53
C THR A 70 6.18 9.08 -2.36
N GLU A 71 5.07 9.47 -2.98
CA GLU A 71 3.84 8.69 -2.95
C GLU A 71 4.04 7.28 -3.50
N PHE A 72 4.67 7.14 -4.66
CA PHE A 72 4.97 5.83 -5.24
C PHE A 72 5.83 4.96 -4.31
N LYS A 73 6.89 5.53 -3.74
CA LYS A 73 7.74 4.84 -2.76
C LYS A 73 6.94 4.40 -1.54
N THR A 74 6.06 5.26 -1.03
CA THR A 74 5.21 4.93 0.13
C THR A 74 4.26 3.78 -0.20
N LEU A 75 3.53 3.85 -1.32
CA LEU A 75 2.65 2.78 -1.76
C LEU A 75 3.37 1.43 -1.89
N THR A 76 4.56 1.42 -2.49
CA THR A 76 5.37 0.20 -2.63
C THR A 76 5.83 -0.34 -1.27
N THR A 77 6.30 0.54 -0.39
CA THR A 77 6.75 0.15 0.96
C THR A 77 5.61 -0.42 1.79
N ASP A 78 4.44 0.24 1.76
CA ASP A 78 3.28 -0.18 2.53
C ASP A 78 2.65 -1.46 1.95
N SER A 79 2.70 -1.66 0.63
CA SER A 79 2.33 -2.92 -0.01
C SER A 79 3.20 -4.10 0.46
N ASN A 80 4.53 -3.92 0.55
CA ASN A 80 5.42 -4.96 1.06
C ASN A 80 5.12 -5.30 2.53
N LYS A 81 4.82 -4.28 3.36
CA LYS A 81 4.40 -4.52 4.75
C LYS A 81 3.04 -5.24 4.81
N ALA A 82 2.10 -4.88 3.92
CA ALA A 82 0.79 -5.51 3.86
C ALA A 82 0.87 -7.00 3.51
N ILE A 83 1.78 -7.39 2.60
CA ILE A 83 2.04 -8.80 2.28
C ILE A 83 2.54 -9.56 3.53
N ALA A 84 3.50 -9.00 4.26
CA ALA A 84 3.99 -9.60 5.50
C ALA A 84 2.87 -9.67 6.57
N ASN A 85 2.08 -8.60 6.70
CA ASN A 85 0.96 -8.56 7.63
C ASN A 85 -0.12 -9.59 7.30
N ASN A 86 -0.39 -9.89 6.03
CA ASN A 86 -1.36 -10.92 5.66
C ASN A 86 -0.98 -12.30 6.20
N ASN A 87 0.31 -12.66 6.18
CA ASN A 87 0.79 -13.92 6.78
C ASN A 87 0.53 -13.94 8.30
N ASN A 88 0.74 -12.83 8.97
CA ASN A 88 0.48 -12.70 10.41
C ASN A 88 -1.02 -12.77 10.72
N LEU A 89 -1.87 -12.19 9.86
CA LEU A 89 -3.32 -12.28 9.97
C LEU A 89 -3.84 -13.70 9.76
N ASP A 90 -3.22 -14.49 8.87
CA ASP A 90 -3.55 -15.91 8.69
C ASP A 90 -3.25 -16.70 9.96
N LEU A 91 -2.06 -16.52 10.54
CA LEU A 91 -1.70 -17.16 11.81
C LEU A 91 -2.64 -16.74 12.94
N MET A 92 -3.02 -15.46 13.00
CA MET A 92 -4.00 -14.99 13.97
C MET A 92 -5.37 -15.66 13.81
N ASN A 93 -5.83 -15.81 12.56
CA ASN A 93 -7.11 -16.46 12.26
C ASN A 93 -7.12 -17.92 12.72
N GLU A 94 -6.02 -18.62 12.55
CA GLU A 94 -5.83 -19.97 13.09
C GLU A 94 -5.89 -19.97 14.61
N LEU A 95 -5.13 -19.09 15.27
CA LEU A 95 -5.10 -18.99 16.74
C LEU A 95 -6.48 -18.65 17.33
N VAL A 96 -7.22 -17.69 16.76
CA VAL A 96 -8.57 -17.32 17.21
C VAL A 96 -9.57 -18.46 17.00
N SER A 97 -9.28 -19.41 16.13
CA SER A 97 -10.16 -20.54 15.84
C SER A 97 -9.92 -21.76 16.72
N LEU A 98 -8.91 -21.77 17.58
CA LEU A 98 -8.61 -22.87 18.49
C LEU A 98 -9.69 -23.01 19.58
N PRO A 99 -10.17 -24.24 19.84
CA PRO A 99 -11.29 -24.48 20.78
C PRO A 99 -11.00 -24.04 22.21
N ASN A 100 -9.74 -24.04 22.67
CA ASN A 100 -9.33 -23.75 24.02
C ASN A 100 -8.88 -22.31 24.29
N ILE A 101 -9.13 -21.39 23.33
CA ILE A 101 -8.71 -19.99 23.48
C ILE A 101 -9.33 -19.27 24.68
N LYS A 102 -10.46 -19.78 25.18
CA LYS A 102 -11.18 -19.22 26.36
C LYS A 102 -10.63 -19.67 27.71
N THR A 103 -9.86 -20.76 27.78
CA THR A 103 -9.53 -21.43 29.06
C THR A 103 -8.07 -21.31 29.49
N GLY A 104 -7.27 -20.56 28.80
CA GLY A 104 -5.84 -20.40 29.07
C GLY A 104 -4.98 -21.26 28.15
N PHE A 105 -3.92 -20.65 27.62
CA PHE A 105 -3.06 -21.29 26.64
C PHE A 105 -1.98 -22.14 27.27
N ALA A 106 -1.67 -23.30 26.66
CA ALA A 106 -0.40 -23.98 26.84
C ALA A 106 0.77 -23.04 26.44
N GLY A 107 1.93 -23.21 27.07
CA GLY A 107 3.06 -22.27 26.92
C GLY A 107 3.50 -21.96 25.49
N GLU A 108 3.38 -22.91 24.55
CA GLU A 108 3.73 -22.72 23.15
C GLU A 108 2.85 -21.67 22.44
N ILE A 109 1.55 -21.66 22.72
CA ILE A 109 0.62 -20.70 22.13
C ILE A 109 0.85 -19.30 22.72
N ARG A 110 1.16 -19.19 24.01
CA ARG A 110 1.58 -17.92 24.62
C ARG A 110 2.80 -17.34 23.92
N THR A 111 3.79 -18.16 23.63
CA THR A 111 5.02 -17.72 22.96
C THR A 111 4.73 -17.23 21.53
N SER A 112 3.84 -17.92 20.80
CA SER A 112 3.45 -17.52 19.45
C SER A 112 2.68 -16.20 19.44
N VAL A 113 1.73 -16.02 20.34
CA VAL A 113 0.97 -14.76 20.50
C VAL A 113 1.88 -13.62 20.95
N ALA A 114 2.85 -13.90 21.82
CA ALA A 114 3.86 -12.92 22.25
C ALA A 114 4.78 -12.50 21.11
N GLY A 115 5.19 -13.44 20.27
CA GLY A 115 5.97 -13.17 19.06
C GLY A 115 5.20 -12.22 18.13
N LEU A 116 3.95 -12.54 17.82
CA LEU A 116 3.07 -11.69 17.01
C LEU A 116 2.89 -10.30 17.63
N ALA A 117 2.63 -10.19 18.92
CA ALA A 117 2.46 -8.91 19.59
C ALA A 117 3.68 -8.01 19.41
N ARG A 118 4.89 -8.56 19.51
CA ARG A 118 6.14 -7.82 19.29
C ARG A 118 6.30 -7.35 17.84
N GLU A 119 5.98 -8.21 16.87
CA GLU A 119 6.02 -7.83 15.45
C GLU A 119 5.09 -6.64 15.15
N PHE A 120 3.96 -6.57 15.86
CA PHE A 120 3.05 -5.42 15.75
C PHE A 120 3.42 -4.26 16.69
N GLY A 121 4.60 -4.30 17.33
CA GLY A 121 5.06 -3.22 18.21
C GLY A 121 4.21 -3.05 19.48
N ILE A 122 3.56 -4.12 19.94
CA ILE A 122 2.85 -4.15 21.21
C ILE A 122 3.86 -4.63 22.27
N GLU A 123 4.44 -3.68 22.98
CA GLU A 123 5.29 -3.95 24.14
C GLU A 123 4.41 -4.37 25.31
N THR A 124 4.25 -5.65 25.48
CA THR A 124 3.53 -6.22 26.65
C THR A 124 4.43 -7.20 27.34
N ASP A 125 4.47 -7.12 28.66
CA ASP A 125 5.03 -8.18 29.47
C ASP A 125 4.05 -9.37 29.38
N VAL A 126 4.40 -10.31 28.49
CA VAL A 126 3.50 -11.41 28.07
C VAL A 126 3.21 -12.36 29.20
N GLN A 127 3.91 -12.22 30.35
CA GLN A 127 3.69 -13.07 31.51
C GLN A 127 2.37 -12.77 32.23
N ASP A 128 1.88 -11.52 32.12
CA ASP A 128 0.67 -11.05 32.83
C ASP A 128 -0.58 -10.98 31.96
N LEU A 129 -0.44 -11.06 30.60
CA LEU A 129 -1.57 -10.98 29.67
C LEU A 129 -2.12 -12.37 29.33
N THR A 130 -3.44 -12.50 29.38
CA THR A 130 -4.08 -13.64 28.74
C THR A 130 -3.90 -13.53 27.23
N ALA A 131 -3.79 -14.66 26.56
CA ALA A 131 -3.65 -14.63 25.10
C ALA A 131 -4.88 -14.02 24.40
N ALA A 132 -6.05 -14.05 25.04
CA ALA A 132 -7.24 -13.34 24.56
C ALA A 132 -7.05 -11.83 24.58
N GLU A 133 -6.43 -11.27 25.63
CA GLU A 133 -6.12 -9.83 25.71
C GLU A 133 -5.05 -9.42 24.68
N ALA A 134 -4.03 -10.26 24.50
CA ALA A 134 -3.01 -10.02 23.48
C ALA A 134 -3.60 -10.05 22.07
N LEU A 135 -4.41 -11.05 21.72
CA LEU A 135 -5.10 -11.12 20.45
C LEU A 135 -6.04 -9.92 20.21
N LYS A 136 -6.75 -9.50 21.26
CA LYS A 136 -7.58 -8.30 21.23
C LYS A 136 -6.76 -7.06 20.86
N GLY A 137 -5.62 -6.84 21.51
CA GLY A 137 -4.72 -5.74 21.23
C GLY A 137 -4.17 -5.77 19.79
N ILE A 138 -3.72 -6.95 19.34
CA ILE A 138 -3.16 -7.15 18.01
C ILE A 138 -4.24 -6.90 16.93
N SER A 139 -5.43 -7.51 17.05
CA SER A 139 -6.51 -7.36 16.06
C SER A 139 -6.91 -5.90 15.88
N GLY A 140 -7.08 -5.17 16.97
CA GLY A 140 -7.40 -3.74 16.93
C GLY A 140 -6.31 -2.92 16.26
N LYS A 141 -5.04 -3.18 16.63
CA LYS A 141 -3.90 -2.45 16.09
C LYS A 141 -3.72 -2.66 14.59
N ILE A 142 -3.83 -3.90 14.10
CA ILE A 142 -3.69 -4.23 12.68
C ILE A 142 -4.69 -3.44 11.83
N VAL A 143 -5.95 -3.39 12.26
CA VAL A 143 -6.97 -2.62 11.53
C VAL A 143 -6.61 -1.13 11.51
N LEU A 144 -6.23 -0.57 12.66
CA LEU A 144 -5.91 0.86 12.74
C LEU A 144 -4.66 1.22 11.93
N ASP A 145 -3.63 0.38 11.96
CA ASP A 145 -2.40 0.59 11.19
C ASP A 145 -2.68 0.47 9.68
N GLY A 146 -3.44 -0.55 9.24
CA GLY A 146 -3.85 -0.70 7.84
C GLY A 146 -4.67 0.49 7.34
N LEU A 147 -5.64 0.97 8.14
CA LEU A 147 -6.43 2.16 7.81
C LEU A 147 -5.60 3.43 7.70
N SER A 148 -4.47 3.50 8.42
CA SER A 148 -3.56 4.64 8.39
C SER A 148 -2.61 4.58 7.19
N ALA A 149 -2.13 3.39 6.83
CA ALA A 149 -1.19 3.16 5.74
C ALA A 149 -1.80 3.44 4.36
N PHE A 150 -3.05 3.01 4.14
CA PHE A 150 -3.68 3.09 2.81
C PHE A 150 -4.67 4.25 2.68
N LYS A 151 -4.23 5.46 3.06
CA LYS A 151 -4.97 6.70 2.77
C LYS A 151 -5.15 6.85 1.25
N GLY A 152 -6.38 6.85 0.78
CA GLY A 152 -6.71 6.98 -0.64
C GLY A 152 -7.23 5.69 -1.29
N ALA A 153 -6.97 4.51 -0.70
CA ALA A 153 -7.67 3.27 -1.04
C ALA A 153 -8.95 3.08 -0.22
N ILE A 154 -9.10 3.83 0.89
CA ILE A 154 -10.21 3.72 1.84
C ILE A 154 -10.86 5.09 1.95
N SER A 155 -12.18 5.14 1.91
CA SER A 155 -12.92 6.40 2.12
C SER A 155 -12.80 6.89 3.56
N ASP A 156 -12.84 8.20 3.76
CA ASP A 156 -12.79 8.79 5.11
C ASP A 156 -13.96 8.35 6.00
N GLY A 157 -15.14 8.12 5.39
CA GLY A 157 -16.31 7.59 6.08
C GLY A 157 -16.07 6.18 6.63
N GLU A 158 -15.59 5.27 5.79
CA GLU A 158 -15.27 3.90 6.20
C GLU A 158 -14.20 3.86 7.27
N ARG A 159 -13.15 4.66 7.11
CA ARG A 159 -12.07 4.74 8.10
C ARG A 159 -12.59 5.18 9.47
N LYS A 160 -13.38 6.27 9.53
CA LYS A 160 -13.99 6.75 10.77
C LYS A 160 -14.91 5.71 11.40
N PHE A 161 -15.71 5.04 10.58
CA PHE A 161 -16.59 3.98 11.05
C PHE A 161 -15.78 2.84 11.68
N LEU A 162 -14.77 2.31 10.99
CA LEU A 162 -13.93 1.21 11.46
C LEU A 162 -13.19 1.55 12.76
N ILE A 163 -12.62 2.76 12.86
CA ILE A 163 -11.99 3.23 14.10
C ILE A 163 -12.96 3.17 15.28
N ASN A 164 -14.22 3.54 15.06
CA ASN A 164 -15.22 3.61 16.12
C ASN A 164 -15.73 2.24 16.57
N ILE A 165 -15.88 1.27 15.65
CA ILE A 165 -16.41 -0.07 15.99
C ILE A 165 -15.33 -1.04 16.49
N THR A 166 -14.08 -0.83 16.10
CA THR A 166 -12.95 -1.72 16.45
C THR A 166 -12.90 -2.06 17.94
N PRO A 167 -12.98 -1.08 18.88
CA PRO A 167 -12.93 -1.40 20.31
C PRO A 167 -14.06 -2.34 20.77
N GLY A 168 -15.24 -2.25 20.20
CA GLY A 168 -16.35 -3.16 20.50
C GLY A 168 -16.10 -4.55 19.95
N LEU A 169 -15.68 -4.67 18.71
CA LEU A 169 -15.44 -5.95 18.04
C LEU A 169 -14.32 -6.77 18.70
N THR A 170 -13.30 -6.13 19.28
CA THR A 170 -12.22 -6.85 19.97
C THR A 170 -12.69 -7.65 21.20
N ASN A 171 -13.93 -7.45 21.67
CA ASN A 171 -14.44 -8.11 22.88
C ASN A 171 -15.00 -9.52 22.64
N SER A 172 -15.06 -10.00 21.41
CA SER A 172 -15.54 -11.34 21.07
C SER A 172 -14.64 -12.07 20.08
N ILE A 173 -14.72 -13.40 20.05
CA ILE A 173 -13.99 -14.22 19.07
C ILE A 173 -14.47 -13.90 17.66
N GLU A 174 -15.77 -13.81 17.46
CA GLU A 174 -16.38 -13.47 16.18
C GLU A 174 -15.98 -12.07 15.72
N GLY A 175 -15.93 -11.11 16.64
CA GLY A 175 -15.46 -9.76 16.36
C GLY A 175 -13.98 -9.72 15.97
N ASN A 176 -13.13 -10.49 16.67
CA ASN A 176 -11.71 -10.59 16.29
C ASN A 176 -11.51 -11.23 14.92
N LYS A 177 -12.27 -12.30 14.57
CA LYS A 177 -12.25 -12.87 13.23
C LYS A 177 -12.65 -11.86 12.15
N LEU A 178 -13.67 -11.07 12.43
CA LEU A 178 -14.13 -10.03 11.53
C LEU A 178 -13.09 -8.92 11.36
N LEU A 179 -12.40 -8.52 12.45
CA LEU A 179 -11.30 -7.56 12.36
C LEU A 179 -10.13 -8.09 11.52
N ILE A 180 -9.81 -9.38 11.63
CA ILE A 180 -8.81 -10.04 10.79
C ILE A 180 -9.21 -9.97 9.32
N GLN A 181 -10.46 -10.27 8.97
CA GLN A 181 -10.97 -10.18 7.60
C GLN A 181 -10.91 -8.76 7.05
N ILE A 182 -11.31 -7.76 7.85
CA ILE A 182 -11.21 -6.34 7.50
C ILE A 182 -9.75 -5.95 7.26
N GLY A 183 -8.84 -6.37 8.14
CA GLY A 183 -7.40 -6.13 8.01
C GLY A 183 -6.82 -6.72 6.72
N LYS A 184 -7.14 -7.98 6.41
CA LYS A 184 -6.72 -8.65 5.16
C LYS A 184 -7.25 -7.89 3.93
N ARG A 185 -8.54 -7.57 3.89
CA ARG A 185 -9.12 -6.83 2.78
C ARG A 185 -8.47 -5.45 2.61
N THR A 186 -8.19 -4.76 3.71
CA THR A 186 -7.48 -3.46 3.67
C THR A 186 -6.08 -3.62 3.06
N ASN A 187 -5.34 -4.63 3.49
CA ASN A 187 -4.02 -4.95 2.94
C ASN A 187 -4.09 -5.29 1.45
N ASP A 188 -5.03 -6.14 1.04
CA ASP A 188 -5.19 -6.55 -0.36
C ASP A 188 -5.52 -5.36 -1.27
N LEU A 189 -6.39 -4.45 -0.82
CA LEU A 189 -6.66 -3.20 -1.56
C LEU A 189 -5.45 -2.28 -1.64
N GLY A 190 -4.64 -2.23 -0.60
CA GLY A 190 -3.39 -1.48 -0.61
C GLY A 190 -2.36 -2.07 -1.57
N ILE A 191 -2.21 -3.39 -1.61
CA ILE A 191 -1.36 -4.12 -2.55
C ILE A 191 -1.84 -3.86 -3.98
N GLU A 192 -3.13 -3.96 -4.23
CA GLU A 192 -3.71 -3.71 -5.55
C GLU A 192 -3.48 -2.26 -5.99
N LEU A 193 -3.70 -1.27 -5.12
CA LEU A 193 -3.43 0.13 -5.44
C LEU A 193 -1.95 0.37 -5.78
N ALA A 194 -1.02 -0.28 -5.08
CA ALA A 194 0.40 -0.19 -5.38
C ALA A 194 0.74 -0.81 -6.77
N ASN A 195 0.14 -1.95 -7.11
CA ASN A 195 0.27 -2.58 -8.42
C ASN A 195 -0.28 -1.66 -9.53
N GLN A 196 -1.42 -1.02 -9.29
CA GLN A 196 -2.00 -0.05 -10.22
C GLN A 196 -1.13 1.20 -10.39
N ALA A 197 -0.48 1.64 -9.30
CA ALA A 197 0.48 2.75 -9.38
C ALA A 197 1.70 2.40 -10.24
N ASP A 198 2.21 1.17 -10.13
CA ASP A 198 3.31 0.71 -10.98
C ASP A 198 2.90 0.60 -12.45
N GLN A 199 1.74 0.02 -12.73
CA GLN A 199 1.17 -0.04 -14.10
C GLN A 199 0.94 1.36 -14.67
N TRP A 200 0.39 2.29 -13.87
CA TRP A 200 0.20 3.67 -14.28
C TRP A 200 1.52 4.32 -14.66
N ARG A 201 2.55 4.13 -13.84
CA ARG A 201 3.89 4.66 -14.07
C ARG A 201 4.50 4.11 -15.36
N GLN A 202 4.37 2.80 -15.59
CA GLN A 202 4.89 2.15 -16.80
C GLN A 202 4.17 2.65 -18.06
N ASN A 203 2.85 2.77 -18.02
CA ASN A 203 2.03 3.12 -19.17
C ASN A 203 2.03 4.62 -19.50
N ASN A 204 2.23 5.49 -18.51
CA ASN A 204 2.10 6.94 -18.68
C ASN A 204 3.42 7.70 -18.43
N GLY A 205 4.51 7.00 -18.08
CA GLY A 205 5.82 7.62 -17.82
C GLY A 205 5.99 8.23 -16.42
N GLY A 206 4.99 8.12 -15.55
CA GLY A 206 5.03 8.59 -14.15
C GLY A 206 3.65 8.82 -13.55
N LEU A 207 3.56 8.90 -12.21
CA LEU A 207 2.29 9.20 -11.53
C LEU A 207 1.81 10.64 -11.75
N SER A 208 2.72 11.57 -12.08
CA SER A 208 2.38 12.95 -12.41
C SER A 208 1.76 13.11 -13.79
N GLN A 209 1.88 12.11 -14.66
CA GLN A 209 1.39 12.17 -16.02
C GLN A 209 -0.09 11.74 -16.10
N LYS A 210 -0.80 12.36 -17.04
CA LYS A 210 -2.17 11.96 -17.37
C LYS A 210 -2.14 10.73 -18.27
N ASN A 211 -3.16 9.89 -18.14
CA ASN A 211 -3.36 8.78 -19.06
C ASN A 211 -3.89 9.25 -20.43
N ALA A 212 -4.06 8.34 -21.39
CA ALA A 212 -4.57 8.61 -22.73
C ALA A 212 -5.97 9.26 -22.74
N GLN A 213 -6.76 9.10 -21.67
CA GLN A 213 -8.07 9.70 -21.49
C GLN A 213 -8.02 11.05 -20.76
N GLY A 214 -6.84 11.60 -20.50
CA GLY A 214 -6.64 12.87 -19.82
C GLY A 214 -6.87 12.85 -18.31
N LYS A 215 -7.08 11.67 -17.70
CA LYS A 215 -7.27 11.50 -16.25
C LYS A 215 -5.93 11.51 -15.51
N THR A 216 -5.94 12.05 -14.29
CA THR A 216 -4.79 12.06 -13.38
C THR A 216 -4.76 10.79 -12.53
N TRP A 217 -3.61 10.51 -11.91
CA TRP A 217 -3.49 9.46 -10.89
C TRP A 217 -4.44 9.71 -9.69
N GLY A 218 -4.66 10.98 -9.33
CA GLY A 218 -5.64 11.36 -8.30
C GLY A 218 -7.07 10.94 -8.66
N ASP A 219 -7.50 11.17 -9.89
CA ASP A 219 -8.83 10.75 -10.39
C ASP A 219 -8.96 9.23 -10.33
N TYR A 220 -7.90 8.51 -10.69
CA TYR A 220 -7.86 7.06 -10.62
C TYR A 220 -8.04 6.57 -9.17
N LYS A 221 -7.31 7.12 -8.20
CA LYS A 221 -7.42 6.74 -6.78
C LYS A 221 -8.83 6.94 -6.24
N ILE A 222 -9.46 8.05 -6.58
CA ILE A 222 -10.85 8.33 -6.17
C ILE A 222 -11.81 7.29 -6.76
N ALA A 223 -11.66 6.96 -8.04
CA ALA A 223 -12.48 5.95 -8.70
C ALA A 223 -12.23 4.56 -8.09
N PHE A 224 -10.97 4.21 -7.84
CA PHE A 224 -10.58 2.95 -7.21
C PHE A 224 -11.21 2.78 -5.83
N ALA A 225 -11.11 3.80 -4.96
CA ALA A 225 -11.71 3.74 -3.62
C ALA A 225 -13.24 3.59 -3.66
N LYS A 226 -13.91 4.25 -4.61
CA LYS A 226 -15.37 4.13 -4.79
C LYS A 226 -15.79 2.75 -5.27
N SER A 227 -15.01 2.15 -6.18
CA SER A 227 -15.32 0.84 -6.76
C SER A 227 -14.91 -0.34 -5.87
N ASN A 228 -14.03 -0.11 -4.90
CA ASN A 228 -13.46 -1.12 -4.03
C ASN A 228 -13.60 -0.74 -2.56
N PRO A 229 -14.83 -0.65 -2.01
CA PRO A 229 -15.02 -0.34 -0.62
C PRO A 229 -14.39 -1.44 0.27
N VAL A 230 -13.76 -1.05 1.36
CA VAL A 230 -13.26 -2.00 2.38
C VAL A 230 -14.45 -2.72 3.00
N LEU A 231 -15.49 -1.97 3.32
CA LEU A 231 -16.73 -2.51 3.85
C LEU A 231 -17.72 -2.78 2.71
N ASN A 232 -17.57 -3.93 2.06
CA ASN A 232 -18.62 -4.42 1.16
C ASN A 232 -19.87 -4.84 1.96
N ASP A 233 -20.97 -5.09 1.27
CA ASP A 233 -22.25 -5.43 1.91
C ASP A 233 -22.16 -6.66 2.81
N GLU A 234 -21.35 -7.65 2.45
CA GLU A 234 -21.13 -8.85 3.25
C GLU A 234 -20.48 -8.50 4.59
N LEU A 235 -19.36 -7.78 4.58
CA LEU A 235 -18.67 -7.36 5.80
C LEU A 235 -19.55 -6.44 6.65
N ARG A 236 -20.31 -5.53 6.04
CA ARG A 236 -21.28 -4.68 6.76
C ARG A 236 -22.32 -5.51 7.50
N ASN A 237 -22.92 -6.50 6.85
CA ASN A 237 -23.90 -7.38 7.45
C ASN A 237 -23.30 -8.23 8.58
N GLN A 238 -22.08 -8.72 8.41
CA GLN A 238 -21.35 -9.44 9.46
C GLN A 238 -21.07 -8.54 10.67
N ILE A 239 -20.62 -7.30 10.46
CA ILE A 239 -20.42 -6.31 11.53
C ILE A 239 -21.71 -6.11 12.32
N LEU A 240 -22.81 -5.85 11.64
CA LEU A 240 -24.11 -5.63 12.29
C LEU A 240 -24.52 -6.86 13.11
N SER A 241 -24.37 -8.05 12.55
CA SER A 241 -24.70 -9.30 13.23
C SER A 241 -23.86 -9.53 14.49
N VAL A 242 -22.56 -9.32 14.40
CA VAL A 242 -21.63 -9.48 15.54
C VAL A 242 -21.88 -8.40 16.57
N SER A 243 -22.08 -7.14 16.18
CA SER A 243 -22.36 -6.05 17.10
C SER A 243 -23.64 -6.24 17.91
N LYS A 244 -24.70 -6.78 17.29
CA LYS A 244 -25.95 -7.16 17.99
C LYS A 244 -25.73 -8.24 19.06
N LYS A 245 -24.83 -9.20 18.79
CA LYS A 245 -24.50 -10.26 19.77
C LYS A 245 -23.70 -9.74 20.97
N ILE A 246 -22.83 -8.75 20.71
CA ILE A 246 -21.97 -8.14 21.74
C ILE A 246 -22.74 -7.16 22.59
N ASP A 247 -23.59 -6.35 21.97
CA ASP A 247 -24.44 -5.34 22.58
C ASP A 247 -25.90 -5.55 22.13
N PRO A 248 -26.76 -6.17 22.95
CA PRO A 248 -28.18 -6.38 22.64
C PRO A 248 -28.94 -5.05 22.38
N ASP A 249 -28.45 -3.95 22.94
CA ASP A 249 -29.01 -2.62 22.72
C ASP A 249 -28.47 -1.92 21.49
N PHE A 250 -27.59 -2.59 20.71
CA PHE A 250 -26.99 -2.06 19.49
C PHE A 250 -28.03 -1.56 18.48
N GLU A 251 -29.18 -2.24 18.37
CA GLU A 251 -30.27 -1.80 17.48
C GLU A 251 -30.87 -0.42 17.87
N LYS A 252 -30.87 -0.09 19.15
CA LYS A 252 -31.29 1.23 19.64
C LYS A 252 -30.33 2.33 19.20
N ASN A 253 -29.11 1.94 18.81
CA ASN A 253 -28.07 2.81 18.31
C ASN A 253 -28.01 2.85 16.77
N VAL A 254 -28.94 2.19 16.06
CA VAL A 254 -29.05 2.22 14.60
C VAL A 254 -30.39 2.82 14.22
N ILE A 255 -30.36 3.87 13.41
CA ILE A 255 -31.58 4.45 12.82
C ILE A 255 -31.44 4.46 11.30
N THR A 256 -32.57 4.37 10.61
CA THR A 256 -32.67 4.62 9.17
C THR A 256 -33.39 5.93 8.94
N ARG A 257 -32.76 6.86 8.24
CA ARG A 257 -33.35 8.13 7.87
C ARG A 257 -33.11 8.36 6.37
N ASP A 258 -34.19 8.62 5.64
CA ASP A 258 -34.14 8.84 4.18
C ASP A 258 -33.45 7.69 3.39
N GLY A 259 -33.63 6.44 3.83
CA GLY A 259 -32.99 5.25 3.25
C GLY A 259 -31.54 5.03 3.66
N VAL A 260 -30.94 5.95 4.39
CA VAL A 260 -29.56 5.86 4.87
C VAL A 260 -29.54 5.36 6.31
N LYS A 261 -28.69 4.39 6.61
CA LYS A 261 -28.50 3.87 7.97
C LYS A 261 -27.45 4.69 8.72
N TYR A 262 -27.77 5.03 9.95
CA TYR A 262 -26.90 5.75 10.87
C TYR A 262 -26.69 4.93 12.13
N LEU A 263 -25.44 4.89 12.60
CA LEU A 263 -25.05 4.32 13.89
C LEU A 263 -24.74 5.45 14.86
N LYS A 264 -25.27 5.36 16.08
CA LYS A 264 -24.92 6.26 17.17
C LYS A 264 -23.54 5.88 17.73
N VAL A 265 -22.60 6.79 17.65
CA VAL A 265 -21.24 6.65 18.19
C VAL A 265 -21.00 7.75 19.20
N GLY A 266 -21.06 7.40 20.46
CA GLY A 266 -21.06 8.39 21.54
C GLY A 266 -22.31 9.29 21.48
N LYS A 267 -22.11 10.60 21.23
CA LYS A 267 -23.22 11.58 21.10
C LYS A 267 -23.62 11.87 19.64
N GLU A 268 -22.94 11.29 18.66
CA GLU A 268 -23.12 11.58 17.23
C GLU A 268 -23.75 10.41 16.48
N TRP A 269 -24.56 10.75 15.44
CA TRP A 269 -25.07 9.79 14.47
C TRP A 269 -24.20 9.81 13.22
N ARG A 270 -23.75 8.63 12.76
CA ARG A 270 -22.87 8.49 11.61
C ARG A 270 -23.41 7.47 10.62
N THR A 271 -23.26 7.76 9.34
CA THR A 271 -23.69 6.87 8.26
C THR A 271 -22.88 5.58 8.27
N ILE A 272 -23.57 4.45 8.05
CA ILE A 272 -23.00 3.11 7.93
C ILE A 272 -23.31 2.48 6.57
N ASP A 273 -23.94 3.26 5.67
CA ASP A 273 -24.16 2.91 4.26
C ASP A 273 -23.00 3.40 3.40
#